data_0f5eaf139e0a2e4bb9e33ce8364549cc
#
_entry.id   0f5eaf139e0a2e4bb9e33ce8364549cc
#
_cell.length_a   1.000
_cell.length_b   1.000
_cell.length_c   1.000
_cell.angle_alpha   90.00
_cell.angle_beta   90.00
_cell.angle_gamma   90.00
#
_symmetry.space_group_name_H-M   'P 1'
#
loop_
_entity.id
_entity.type
_entity.pdbx_description
1 polymer ?
#
loop_
_entity_poly.entity_id
_entity_poly.type
_entity_poly.pdbx_seq_one_letter_code
_entity_poly.pdbx_strand_id
1 'polypeptide(L)'
;MLVIKNGTLISMAGIYKEKYDVAVENGKIAKVEKEIVPGPEDTVIDAAGNLVTPGFIEPHCHLGIIDADGQDGNEMTGPIHPELRAIDAIDFHCSLFDRALEAGVTTVAVGPGSGNIMGGTFAYLKTAGATLNERIMKEEAALKMALGENPKVS
;
A
#
# COMPACT_ATOMS: atom_id res chain seq x y z
N MET A 1 8.29 21.23 10.79
CA MET A 1 8.55 20.15 9.80
C MET A 1 8.86 18.85 10.53
N LEU A 2 8.82 17.71 9.83
CA LEU A 2 9.46 16.46 10.27
C LEU A 2 10.79 16.34 9.51
N VAL A 3 11.89 16.12 10.25
CA VAL A 3 13.23 15.95 9.65
C VAL A 3 13.78 14.58 10.00
N ILE A 4 14.06 13.76 9.00
CA ILE A 4 14.69 12.45 9.15
C ILE A 4 16.17 12.64 8.86
N LYS A 5 17.04 12.32 9.85
CA LYS A 5 18.48 12.58 9.79
C LYS A 5 19.33 11.31 9.80
N ASN A 6 20.52 11.44 9.25
CA ASN A 6 21.60 10.44 9.35
C ASN A 6 21.32 9.07 8.71
N GLY A 7 20.19 8.88 8.05
CA GLY A 7 19.83 7.63 7.42
C GLY A 7 20.53 7.39 6.09
N THR A 8 20.64 6.13 5.69
CA THR A 8 21.07 5.78 4.32
C THR A 8 19.83 5.85 3.42
N LEU A 9 19.76 6.89 2.58
CA LEU A 9 18.61 7.09 1.70
C LEU A 9 18.67 6.15 0.50
N ILE A 10 17.60 5.40 0.28
CA ILE A 10 17.34 4.62 -0.92
C ILE A 10 16.13 5.22 -1.62
N SER A 11 16.38 6.05 -2.62
CA SER A 11 15.34 6.66 -3.45
C SER A 11 15.12 5.86 -4.72
N MET A 12 13.87 5.67 -5.12
CA MET A 12 13.53 5.02 -6.39
C MET A 12 13.79 5.92 -7.60
N ALA A 13 14.10 7.20 -7.38
CA ALA A 13 14.53 8.14 -8.43
C ALA A 13 16.04 8.08 -8.74
N GLY A 14 16.79 7.28 -7.99
CA GLY A 14 18.21 7.04 -8.13
C GLY A 14 18.72 6.28 -6.91
N ILE A 15 19.81 5.53 -7.04
CA ILE A 15 20.41 4.81 -5.92
C ILE A 15 21.34 5.77 -5.18
N TYR A 16 20.85 6.43 -4.16
CA TYR A 16 21.68 7.18 -3.22
C TYR A 16 22.09 6.24 -2.08
N LYS A 17 23.31 5.73 -2.12
CA LYS A 17 23.91 4.96 -1.02
C LYS A 17 24.65 5.85 -0.02
N GLU A 18 24.29 7.11 0.08
CA GLU A 18 24.92 8.08 0.94
C GLU A 18 23.95 8.54 2.04
N LYS A 19 24.50 9.10 3.10
CA LYS A 19 23.72 9.76 4.15
C LYS A 19 23.10 11.04 3.59
N TYR A 20 21.78 11.07 3.57
CA TYR A 20 20.96 12.22 3.23
C TYR A 20 19.90 12.42 4.30
N ASP A 21 19.64 13.66 4.59
CA ASP A 21 18.51 14.06 5.43
C ASP A 21 17.29 14.34 4.55
N VAL A 22 16.10 14.03 5.07
CA VAL A 22 14.83 14.26 4.40
C VAL A 22 13.96 15.14 5.28
N ALA A 23 13.50 16.29 4.77
CA ALA A 23 12.50 17.10 5.44
C ALA A 23 11.13 16.94 4.79
N VAL A 24 10.11 16.77 5.65
CA VAL A 24 8.71 16.63 5.26
C VAL A 24 7.91 17.78 5.85
N GLU A 25 7.13 18.43 5.01
CA GLU A 25 6.24 19.52 5.38
C GLU A 25 4.89 19.34 4.69
N ASN A 26 3.80 19.52 5.44
CA ASN A 26 2.43 19.35 4.92
C ASN A 26 2.20 18.03 4.17
N GLY A 27 2.76 16.92 4.68
CA GLY A 27 2.63 15.60 4.08
C GLY A 27 3.42 15.38 2.78
N LYS A 28 4.35 16.30 2.43
CA LYS A 28 5.18 16.21 1.22
C LYS A 28 6.65 16.31 1.55
N ILE A 29 7.49 15.66 0.78
CA ILE A 29 8.95 15.84 0.84
C ILE A 29 9.26 17.25 0.37
N ALA A 30 9.76 18.08 1.30
CA ALA A 30 10.13 19.47 1.04
C ALA A 30 11.60 19.59 0.63
N LYS A 31 12.51 18.78 1.25
CA LYS A 31 13.95 18.82 0.96
C LYS A 31 14.56 17.42 1.08
N VAL A 32 15.58 17.18 0.28
CA VAL A 32 16.49 16.03 0.38
C VAL A 32 17.91 16.58 0.20
N GLU A 33 18.67 16.67 1.27
CA GLU A 33 19.99 17.31 1.31
C GLU A 33 20.96 16.49 2.18
N LYS A 34 22.27 16.69 2.01
CA LYS A 34 23.29 15.97 2.83
C LYS A 34 23.23 16.36 4.30
N GLU A 35 22.79 17.59 4.58
CA GLU A 35 22.62 18.09 5.94
C GLU A 35 21.47 19.09 5.97
N ILE A 36 20.49 18.80 6.82
CA ILE A 36 19.38 19.71 7.11
C ILE A 36 19.50 20.12 8.58
N VAL A 37 19.57 21.40 8.85
CA VAL A 37 19.56 21.95 10.22
C VAL A 37 18.09 22.12 10.63
N PRO A 38 17.58 21.34 11.60
CA PRO A 38 16.21 21.47 12.05
C PRO A 38 16.04 22.75 12.86
N GLY A 39 14.88 23.36 12.75
CA GLY A 39 14.46 24.45 13.62
C GLY A 39 14.03 23.96 15.01
N PRO A 40 13.84 24.89 15.97
CA PRO A 40 13.50 24.53 17.35
C PRO A 40 12.14 23.84 17.49
N GLU A 41 11.23 24.03 16.56
CA GLU A 41 9.89 23.44 16.54
C GLU A 41 9.77 22.20 15.63
N ASP A 42 10.88 21.78 15.03
CA ASP A 42 10.85 20.62 14.14
C ASP A 42 10.93 19.31 14.93
N THR A 43 10.16 18.31 14.46
CA THR A 43 10.30 16.94 14.95
C THR A 43 11.44 16.27 14.23
N VAL A 44 12.39 15.71 14.96
CA VAL A 44 13.57 15.04 14.39
C VAL A 44 13.49 13.53 14.65
N ILE A 45 13.67 12.74 13.58
CA ILE A 45 13.88 11.29 13.66
C ILE A 45 15.34 11.03 13.30
N ASP A 46 16.10 10.46 14.24
CA ASP A 46 17.45 9.99 13.96
C ASP A 46 17.41 8.57 13.38
N ALA A 47 17.74 8.46 12.11
CA ALA A 47 17.78 7.23 11.35
C ALA A 47 19.19 6.65 11.21
N ALA A 48 20.13 7.03 12.11
CA ALA A 48 21.51 6.54 12.06
C ALA A 48 21.56 5.00 12.07
N GLY A 49 22.26 4.43 11.11
CA GLY A 49 22.35 2.97 10.93
C GLY A 49 21.17 2.31 10.22
N ASN A 50 20.13 3.08 9.89
CA ASN A 50 18.94 2.58 9.21
C ASN A 50 18.86 3.03 7.75
N LEU A 51 18.03 2.31 6.98
CA LEU A 51 17.65 2.71 5.63
C LEU A 51 16.42 3.61 5.70
N VAL A 52 16.43 4.65 4.88
CA VAL A 52 15.26 5.51 4.64
C VAL A 52 14.78 5.24 3.23
N THR A 53 13.59 4.69 3.11
CA THR A 53 12.99 4.29 1.83
C THR A 53 11.63 4.94 1.66
N PRO A 54 11.11 5.08 0.42
CA PRO A 54 9.67 5.27 0.22
C PRO A 54 8.88 4.15 0.88
N GLY A 55 7.62 4.42 1.27
CA GLY A 55 6.72 3.38 1.73
C GLY A 55 6.56 2.28 0.67
N PHE A 56 6.51 1.03 1.12
CA PHE A 56 6.35 -0.10 0.20
C PHE A 56 4.97 -0.10 -0.44
N ILE A 57 4.92 -0.60 -1.66
CA ILE A 57 3.68 -0.81 -2.42
C ILE A 57 3.50 -2.31 -2.60
N GLU A 58 2.39 -2.85 -2.08
CA GLU A 58 1.99 -4.23 -2.34
C GLU A 58 1.07 -4.26 -3.58
N PRO A 59 1.56 -4.80 -4.71
CA PRO A 59 0.82 -4.74 -5.98
C PRO A 59 -0.28 -5.79 -6.11
N HIS A 60 -0.41 -6.73 -5.18
CA HIS A 60 -1.39 -7.79 -5.22
C HIS A 60 -1.69 -8.38 -3.84
N CYS A 61 -2.81 -8.00 -3.27
CA CYS A 61 -3.29 -8.56 -2.00
C CYS A 61 -4.81 -8.65 -1.96
N HIS A 62 -5.32 -9.18 -0.82
CA HIS A 62 -6.75 -9.38 -0.57
C HIS A 62 -7.19 -8.74 0.75
N LEU A 63 -6.46 -7.73 1.22
CA LEU A 63 -6.72 -7.06 2.51
C LEU A 63 -8.16 -6.54 2.59
N GLY A 64 -8.85 -6.91 3.67
CA GLY A 64 -10.24 -6.52 3.92
C GLY A 64 -11.28 -7.29 3.11
N ILE A 65 -10.91 -8.08 2.08
CA ILE A 65 -11.80 -9.04 1.42
C ILE A 65 -11.64 -10.41 2.08
N ILE A 66 -10.40 -10.81 2.30
CA ILE A 66 -10.04 -12.00 3.07
C ILE A 66 -9.59 -11.50 4.43
N ASP A 67 -10.22 -12.00 5.49
CA ASP A 67 -9.85 -11.72 6.86
C ASP A 67 -8.79 -12.69 7.39
N ALA A 68 -8.51 -12.60 8.70
CA ALA A 68 -7.54 -13.47 9.35
C ALA A 68 -7.93 -14.97 9.32
N ASP A 69 -9.19 -15.29 9.06
CA ASP A 69 -9.71 -16.66 9.04
C ASP A 69 -9.52 -17.33 7.67
N GLY A 70 -8.99 -16.60 6.69
CA GLY A 70 -8.48 -17.15 5.43
C GLY A 70 -9.56 -17.57 4.43
N GLN A 71 -10.75 -16.97 4.49
CA GLN A 71 -11.78 -17.20 3.49
C GLN A 71 -11.34 -16.67 2.14
N ASP A 72 -11.53 -17.46 1.09
CA ASP A 72 -11.22 -17.06 -0.27
C ASP A 72 -12.29 -16.10 -0.79
N GLY A 73 -11.89 -14.87 -1.12
CA GLY A 73 -12.78 -13.83 -1.62
C GLY A 73 -13.13 -14.00 -3.09
N ASN A 74 -13.69 -15.16 -3.46
CA ASN A 74 -14.13 -15.44 -4.82
C ASN A 74 -15.66 -15.37 -4.96
N GLU A 75 -16.14 -14.99 -6.13
CA GLU A 75 -17.53 -15.17 -6.53
C GLU A 75 -17.72 -16.64 -7.00
N MET A 76 -18.73 -17.32 -6.45
CA MET A 76 -18.95 -18.75 -6.67
C MET A 76 -20.13 -19.06 -7.60
N THR A 77 -20.79 -18.06 -8.19
CA THR A 77 -21.98 -18.29 -9.06
C THR A 77 -21.63 -18.52 -10.53
N GLY A 78 -20.40 -18.26 -10.91
CA GLY A 78 -19.93 -18.51 -12.27
C GLY A 78 -18.48 -18.10 -12.51
N PRO A 79 -17.91 -18.47 -13.68
CA PRO A 79 -16.48 -18.27 -13.93
C PRO A 79 -16.13 -16.84 -14.41
N ILE A 80 -17.12 -16.04 -14.81
CA ILE A 80 -16.87 -14.75 -15.49
C ILE A 80 -17.73 -13.65 -14.86
N HIS A 81 -17.10 -12.80 -14.06
CA HIS A 81 -17.72 -11.69 -13.33
C HIS A 81 -16.88 -10.40 -13.43
N PRO A 82 -16.70 -9.83 -14.64
CA PRO A 82 -15.90 -8.62 -14.81
C PRO A 82 -16.55 -7.37 -14.19
N GLU A 83 -17.86 -7.42 -13.91
CA GLU A 83 -18.66 -6.34 -13.31
C GLU A 83 -18.43 -6.15 -11.83
N LEU A 84 -17.85 -7.13 -11.14
CA LEU A 84 -17.58 -7.04 -9.71
C LEU A 84 -16.42 -6.11 -9.41
N ARG A 85 -16.49 -5.43 -8.25
CA ARG A 85 -15.47 -4.49 -7.82
C ARG A 85 -15.01 -4.82 -6.40
N ALA A 86 -13.71 -4.97 -6.22
CA ALA A 86 -13.14 -5.23 -4.90
C ALA A 86 -13.55 -4.17 -3.86
N ILE A 87 -13.66 -2.92 -4.29
CA ILE A 87 -13.99 -1.79 -3.40
C ILE A 87 -15.31 -1.98 -2.65
N ASP A 88 -16.27 -2.71 -3.24
CA ASP A 88 -17.59 -2.95 -2.65
C ASP A 88 -17.56 -4.03 -1.55
N ALA A 89 -16.50 -4.83 -1.50
CA ALA A 89 -16.32 -5.93 -0.55
C ALA A 89 -15.27 -5.67 0.54
N ILE A 90 -14.50 -4.57 0.42
CA ILE A 90 -13.40 -4.30 1.35
C ILE A 90 -13.93 -3.81 2.70
N ASP A 91 -13.64 -4.56 3.77
CA ASP A 91 -13.74 -4.07 5.13
C ASP A 91 -12.51 -3.20 5.48
N PHE A 92 -12.71 -1.90 5.52
CA PHE A 92 -11.66 -0.93 5.86
C PHE A 92 -11.28 -0.91 7.34
N HIS A 93 -12.04 -1.60 8.20
CA HIS A 93 -11.72 -1.77 9.63
C HIS A 93 -10.91 -3.03 9.91
N CYS A 94 -10.63 -3.83 8.89
CA CYS A 94 -9.79 -5.02 9.00
C CYS A 94 -8.41 -4.66 9.55
N SER A 95 -8.01 -5.29 10.65
CA SER A 95 -6.74 -5.03 11.35
C SER A 95 -5.49 -5.35 10.51
N LEU A 96 -5.66 -6.08 9.41
CA LEU A 96 -4.55 -6.36 8.48
C LEU A 96 -4.03 -5.10 7.78
N PHE A 97 -4.84 -4.04 7.63
CA PHE A 97 -4.34 -2.77 7.13
C PHE A 97 -3.36 -2.12 8.09
N ASP A 98 -3.64 -2.14 9.40
CA ASP A 98 -2.73 -1.61 10.42
C ASP A 98 -1.43 -2.40 10.44
N ARG A 99 -1.49 -3.73 10.38
CA ARG A 99 -0.31 -4.58 10.31
C ARG A 99 0.53 -4.35 9.05
N ALA A 100 -0.11 -4.12 7.92
CA ALA A 100 0.60 -3.76 6.68
C ALA A 100 1.32 -2.42 6.83
N LEU A 101 0.66 -1.43 7.45
CA LEU A 101 1.24 -0.11 7.72
C LEU A 101 2.43 -0.21 8.69
N GLU A 102 2.31 -0.97 9.78
CA GLU A 102 3.40 -1.24 10.73
C GLU A 102 4.62 -1.89 10.07
N ALA A 103 4.39 -2.72 9.04
CA ALA A 103 5.46 -3.31 8.23
C ALA A 103 6.01 -2.36 7.15
N GLY A 104 5.53 -1.11 7.09
CA GLY A 104 5.99 -0.10 6.12
C GLY A 104 5.30 -0.16 4.74
N VAL A 105 4.25 -0.98 4.58
CA VAL A 105 3.44 -1.00 3.36
C VAL A 105 2.42 0.12 3.42
N THR A 106 2.57 1.13 2.57
CA THR A 106 1.76 2.36 2.58
C THR A 106 0.69 2.40 1.48
N THR A 107 0.79 1.52 0.50
CA THR A 107 -0.12 1.46 -0.65
C THR A 107 -0.32 0.00 -1.04
N VAL A 108 -1.56 -0.38 -1.35
CA VAL A 108 -1.94 -1.74 -1.70
C VAL A 108 -2.84 -1.76 -2.93
N ALA A 109 -2.71 -2.80 -3.74
CA ALA A 109 -3.69 -3.18 -4.75
C ALA A 109 -4.52 -4.34 -4.18
N VAL A 110 -5.75 -4.09 -3.83
CA VAL A 110 -6.67 -5.10 -3.26
C VAL A 110 -7.62 -5.59 -4.34
N GLY A 111 -7.71 -6.90 -4.48
CA GLY A 111 -8.58 -7.52 -5.47
C GLY A 111 -9.15 -8.86 -5.03
N PRO A 112 -10.06 -9.43 -5.82
CA PRO A 112 -10.64 -10.75 -5.54
C PRO A 112 -9.60 -11.88 -5.69
N GLY A 113 -9.94 -13.05 -5.19
CA GLY A 113 -9.16 -14.27 -5.32
C GLY A 113 -9.05 -14.76 -6.77
N SER A 114 -8.50 -15.96 -6.97
CA SER A 114 -8.20 -16.51 -8.29
C SER A 114 -9.17 -17.61 -8.73
N GLY A 115 -10.32 -17.76 -8.06
CA GLY A 115 -11.33 -18.79 -8.39
C GLY A 115 -12.02 -18.58 -9.72
N ASN A 116 -12.11 -17.34 -10.22
CA ASN A 116 -12.80 -17.01 -11.45
C ASN A 116 -11.84 -16.73 -12.61
N ILE A 117 -12.23 -17.04 -13.84
CA ILE A 117 -11.48 -16.65 -15.04
C ILE A 117 -11.40 -15.12 -15.14
N MET A 118 -12.53 -14.43 -14.86
CA MET A 118 -12.59 -12.98 -14.65
C MET A 118 -13.30 -12.74 -13.31
N GLY A 119 -12.59 -12.24 -12.32
CA GLY A 119 -13.08 -12.14 -10.94
C GLY A 119 -13.48 -10.72 -10.51
N GLY A 120 -13.46 -9.75 -11.41
CA GLY A 120 -13.76 -8.35 -11.08
C GLY A 120 -12.52 -7.47 -11.00
N THR A 121 -12.70 -6.23 -10.52
CA THR A 121 -11.65 -5.20 -10.56
C THR A 121 -10.95 -5.03 -9.20
N PHE A 122 -9.64 -4.76 -9.26
CA PHE A 122 -8.84 -4.29 -8.13
C PHE A 122 -9.13 -2.84 -7.79
N ALA A 123 -9.00 -2.51 -6.51
CA ALA A 123 -8.91 -1.13 -6.03
C ALA A 123 -7.47 -0.80 -5.59
N TYR A 124 -7.01 0.44 -5.83
CA TYR A 124 -5.75 0.95 -5.28
C TYR A 124 -6.04 1.82 -4.07
N LEU A 125 -5.41 1.48 -2.94
CA LEU A 125 -5.70 2.07 -1.65
C LEU A 125 -4.43 2.49 -0.91
N LYS A 126 -4.54 3.51 -0.08
CA LYS A 126 -3.63 3.77 1.02
C LYS A 126 -3.99 2.88 2.20
N THR A 127 -2.98 2.39 2.90
CA THR A 127 -3.18 1.59 4.13
C THR A 127 -3.67 2.44 5.30
N ALA A 128 -3.40 3.75 5.28
CA ALA A 128 -3.87 4.73 6.27
C ALA A 128 -4.54 5.95 5.62
N GLY A 129 -5.41 6.60 6.38
CA GLY A 129 -6.11 7.84 6.05
C GLY A 129 -7.18 8.10 7.12
N ALA A 130 -7.54 9.37 7.35
CA ALA A 130 -8.54 9.73 8.35
C ALA A 130 -9.97 9.34 7.94
N THR A 131 -10.22 9.21 6.64
CA THR A 131 -11.50 8.80 6.07
C THR A 131 -11.30 7.74 4.98
N LEU A 132 -12.37 7.01 4.63
CA LEU A 132 -12.34 6.05 3.52
C LEU A 132 -11.95 6.72 2.21
N ASN A 133 -12.51 7.89 1.93
CA ASN A 133 -12.23 8.63 0.70
C ASN A 133 -10.76 9.03 0.56
N GLU A 134 -10.09 9.33 1.67
CA GLU A 134 -8.65 9.62 1.66
C GLU A 134 -7.79 8.39 1.38
N ARG A 135 -8.31 7.20 1.68
CA ARG A 135 -7.59 5.94 1.41
C ARG A 135 -7.77 5.47 -0.03
N ILE A 136 -8.88 5.80 -0.68
CA ILE A 136 -9.18 5.35 -2.05
C ILE A 136 -8.38 6.19 -3.06
N MET A 137 -7.45 5.55 -3.76
CA MET A 137 -6.69 6.16 -4.86
C MET A 137 -7.38 5.92 -6.20
N LYS A 138 -7.91 4.71 -6.40
CA LYS A 138 -8.66 4.33 -7.59
C LYS A 138 -9.55 3.13 -7.29
N GLU A 139 -10.84 3.24 -7.56
CA GLU A 139 -11.83 2.20 -7.25
C GLU A 139 -11.75 1.01 -8.21
N GLU A 140 -11.58 1.27 -9.50
CA GLU A 140 -11.48 0.26 -10.56
C GLU A 140 -10.14 0.45 -11.28
N ALA A 141 -9.11 -0.25 -10.82
CA ALA A 141 -7.74 -0.03 -11.25
C ALA A 141 -7.23 -1.05 -12.27
N ALA A 142 -7.55 -2.33 -12.07
CA ALA A 142 -7.14 -3.42 -12.93
C ALA A 142 -8.16 -4.57 -12.86
N LEU A 143 -8.31 -5.32 -13.93
CA LEU A 143 -9.17 -6.52 -13.97
C LEU A 143 -8.37 -7.73 -13.45
N LYS A 144 -8.95 -8.48 -12.50
CA LYS A 144 -8.45 -9.78 -12.06
C LYS A 144 -8.80 -10.84 -13.08
N MET A 145 -7.79 -11.53 -13.55
CA MET A 145 -7.93 -12.71 -14.39
C MET A 145 -7.06 -13.85 -13.87
N ALA A 146 -7.56 -15.09 -14.00
CA ALA A 146 -6.81 -16.29 -13.67
C ALA A 146 -7.04 -17.34 -14.74
N LEU A 147 -5.95 -17.85 -15.34
CA LEU A 147 -5.99 -18.82 -16.44
C LEU A 147 -5.31 -20.15 -16.05
N GLY A 148 -4.97 -20.31 -14.77
CA GLY A 148 -4.26 -21.46 -14.24
C GLY A 148 -5.19 -22.56 -13.69
N GLU A 149 -4.75 -23.19 -12.59
CA GLU A 149 -5.43 -24.31 -11.97
C GLU A 149 -6.66 -23.89 -11.16
N ASN A 150 -6.58 -22.76 -10.44
CA ASN A 150 -7.63 -22.33 -9.52
C ASN A 150 -9.02 -22.19 -10.19
N PRO A 151 -9.17 -21.52 -11.36
CA PRO A 151 -10.49 -21.37 -11.98
C PRO A 151 -11.04 -22.63 -12.63
N LYS A 152 -10.33 -23.76 -12.60
CA LYS A 152 -10.85 -25.03 -13.15
C LYS A 152 -11.87 -25.72 -12.25
N VAL A 153 -11.97 -25.29 -11.01
CA VAL A 153 -12.84 -25.88 -9.98
C VAL A 153 -14.03 -24.99 -9.61
N SER A 154 -14.17 -23.86 -10.28
CA SER A 154 -15.28 -22.89 -10.11
C SER A 154 -16.33 -23.02 -11.19
#